data_ac13d1d9184f2d9fa862b0c46c3c176c
#
_entry.id   ac13d1d9184f2d9fa862b0c46c3c176c
#
_cell.length_a   1.000
_cell.length_b   1.000
_cell.length_c   1.000
_cell.angle_alpha   90.00
_cell.angle_beta   90.00
_cell.angle_gamma   90.00
#
_symmetry.space_group_name_H-M   'P 1'
#
loop_
_entity.id
_entity.type
_entity.pdbx_description
1 polymer ?
#
loop_
_entity_poly.entity_id
_entity_poly.type
_entity_poly.pdbx_seq_one_letter_code
_entity_poly.pdbx_strand_id
1 'polypeptide(L)'
;ATEAAFHYLKADWTARQILADLAGMTVNDTTNTLTQKIIFGNERKPQDQFHYRNLAEPVHDLDEETYSFLAEACPEMMSQTHGEEGSLLPYFPGYKYENGKSTYLGEEVGEGGYVYAEPGMYGNVALLDISSMHPHSAIAEVLFGVKFTKSFRDIVEGRVSIKHEAWNEVNHMLDGKLTPYIQKVIDGEMTAK
;
A
#
# COMPACT_ATOMS: atom_id res chain seq x y z
N ALA A 1 31.55 -3.10 19.64
CA ALA A 1 30.07 -2.94 19.66
C ALA A 1 29.48 -2.93 18.26
N THR A 2 29.94 -2.07 17.35
CA THR A 2 29.40 -1.90 15.99
C THR A 2 29.55 -3.16 15.13
N GLU A 3 30.70 -3.80 15.14
CA GLU A 3 30.94 -5.04 14.39
C GLU A 3 30.05 -6.19 14.89
N ALA A 4 29.90 -6.34 16.20
CA ALA A 4 29.00 -7.34 16.77
C ALA A 4 27.53 -7.09 16.38
N ALA A 5 27.09 -5.84 16.39
CA ALA A 5 25.76 -5.45 15.91
C ALA A 5 25.56 -5.79 14.43
N PHE A 6 26.56 -5.53 13.59
CA PHE A 6 26.52 -5.87 12.17
C PHE A 6 26.36 -7.38 11.94
N HIS A 7 27.11 -8.19 12.65
CA HIS A 7 26.98 -9.66 12.55
C HIS A 7 25.63 -10.17 13.06
N TYR A 8 25.10 -9.54 14.10
CA TYR A 8 23.76 -9.88 14.61
C TYR A 8 22.64 -9.50 13.66
N LEU A 9 22.76 -8.35 12.95
CA LEU A 9 21.78 -7.82 12.00
C LEU A 9 22.06 -8.24 10.55
N LYS A 10 22.69 -9.39 10.32
CA LYS A 10 23.05 -9.84 8.97
C LYS A 10 21.84 -9.95 8.03
N ALA A 11 20.67 -10.35 8.54
CA ALA A 11 19.45 -10.45 7.77
C ALA A 11 18.98 -9.05 7.28
N ASP A 12 19.07 -8.04 8.14
CA ASP A 12 18.72 -6.65 7.77
C ASP A 12 19.68 -6.11 6.71
N TRP A 13 20.96 -6.48 6.80
CA TRP A 13 21.96 -6.11 5.79
C TRP A 13 21.64 -6.76 4.43
N THR A 14 21.29 -8.04 4.42
CA THR A 14 20.89 -8.75 3.20
C THR A 14 19.65 -8.13 2.59
N ALA A 15 18.64 -7.83 3.40
CA ALA A 15 17.43 -7.12 2.94
C ALA A 15 17.77 -5.75 2.33
N ARG A 16 18.72 -5.04 2.94
CA ARG A 16 19.22 -3.75 2.43
C ARG A 16 19.91 -3.89 1.07
N GLN A 17 20.72 -4.93 0.88
CA GLN A 17 21.37 -5.23 -0.41
C GLN A 17 20.32 -5.52 -1.48
N ILE A 18 19.34 -6.38 -1.19
CA ILE A 18 18.25 -6.70 -2.12
C ILE A 18 17.50 -5.43 -2.53
N LEU A 19 17.16 -4.57 -1.57
CA LEU A 19 16.47 -3.32 -1.85
C LEU A 19 17.30 -2.39 -2.75
N ALA A 20 18.60 -2.31 -2.53
CA ALA A 20 19.53 -1.53 -3.35
C ALA A 20 19.64 -2.10 -4.78
N ASP A 21 19.73 -3.41 -4.92
CA ASP A 21 19.77 -4.11 -6.20
C ASP A 21 18.48 -3.90 -6.99
N LEU A 22 17.31 -4.06 -6.37
CA LEU A 22 16.01 -3.79 -6.99
C LEU A 22 15.87 -2.35 -7.48
N ALA A 23 16.42 -1.40 -6.71
CA ALA A 23 16.44 0.02 -7.08
C ALA A 23 17.50 0.35 -8.13
N GLY A 24 18.49 -0.51 -8.38
CA GLY A 24 19.67 -0.21 -9.18
C GLY A 24 20.52 0.91 -8.57
N MET A 25 20.63 0.94 -7.24
CA MET A 25 21.31 1.97 -6.45
C MET A 25 22.28 1.32 -5.46
N THR A 26 22.79 2.09 -4.50
CA THR A 26 23.77 1.61 -3.52
C THR A 26 23.12 1.40 -2.13
N VAL A 27 23.74 0.56 -1.32
CA VAL A 27 23.31 0.34 0.07
C VAL A 27 23.44 1.58 0.96
N ASN A 28 24.18 2.59 0.52
CA ASN A 28 24.37 3.85 1.24
C ASN A 28 23.22 4.85 1.01
N ASP A 29 22.39 4.60 -0.01
CA ASP A 29 21.21 5.44 -0.26
C ASP A 29 20.15 5.23 0.81
N THR A 30 19.33 6.24 1.10
CA THR A 30 18.29 6.12 2.13
C THR A 30 17.22 5.13 1.71
N THR A 31 16.54 4.48 2.66
CA THR A 31 15.43 3.56 2.38
C THR A 31 14.34 4.24 1.55
N ASN A 32 14.01 5.50 1.88
CA ASN A 32 13.02 6.26 1.11
C ASN A 32 13.45 6.45 -0.34
N THR A 33 14.72 6.78 -0.59
CA THR A 33 15.25 6.95 -1.94
C THR A 33 15.20 5.63 -2.73
N LEU A 34 15.59 4.52 -2.12
CA LEU A 34 15.52 3.19 -2.73
C LEU A 34 14.07 2.81 -3.07
N THR A 35 13.14 2.99 -2.13
CA THR A 35 11.73 2.68 -2.34
C THR A 35 11.11 3.57 -3.43
N GLN A 36 11.38 4.87 -3.41
CA GLN A 36 10.94 5.78 -4.46
C GLN A 36 11.44 5.35 -5.83
N LYS A 37 12.69 4.92 -5.92
CA LYS A 37 13.27 4.46 -7.18
C LYS A 37 12.61 3.19 -7.71
N ILE A 38 12.24 2.27 -6.84
CA ILE A 38 11.52 1.05 -7.22
C ILE A 38 10.11 1.38 -7.73
N ILE A 39 9.39 2.27 -7.05
CA ILE A 39 8.01 2.62 -7.39
C ILE A 39 7.95 3.54 -8.62
N PHE A 40 8.73 4.61 -8.62
CA PHE A 40 8.64 5.71 -9.60
C PHE A 40 9.70 5.64 -10.71
N GLY A 41 10.67 4.72 -10.62
CA GLY A 41 11.73 4.59 -11.62
C GLY A 41 12.62 5.85 -11.69
N ASN A 42 12.72 6.44 -12.88
CA ASN A 42 13.51 7.64 -13.14
C ASN A 42 12.72 8.94 -13.04
N GLU A 43 11.43 8.84 -12.68
CA GLU A 43 10.60 10.03 -12.53
C GLU A 43 11.10 10.88 -11.36
N ARG A 44 11.44 12.15 -11.65
CA ARG A 44 12.01 13.07 -10.64
C ARG A 44 10.94 13.76 -9.80
N LYS A 45 9.75 13.93 -10.38
CA LYS A 45 8.63 14.64 -9.76
C LYS A 45 7.33 13.86 -9.97
N PRO A 46 7.25 12.64 -9.44
CA PRO A 46 6.05 11.81 -9.63
C PRO A 46 4.79 12.49 -9.08
N GLN A 47 4.93 13.30 -8.04
CA GLN A 47 3.82 14.02 -7.42
C GLN A 47 3.13 15.02 -8.35
N ASP A 48 3.79 15.51 -9.40
CA ASP A 48 3.17 16.41 -10.39
C ASP A 48 2.10 15.68 -11.24
N GLN A 49 2.08 14.35 -11.19
CA GLN A 49 1.13 13.49 -11.89
C GLN A 49 0.02 12.97 -10.96
N PHE A 50 0.06 13.27 -9.66
CA PHE A 50 -0.91 12.77 -8.70
C PHE A 50 -2.13 13.71 -8.67
N HIS A 51 -3.30 13.11 -8.85
CA HIS A 51 -4.58 13.80 -8.74
C HIS A 51 -5.31 13.27 -7.51
N TYR A 52 -5.40 14.10 -6.49
CA TYR A 52 -6.15 13.77 -5.28
C TYR A 52 -7.58 14.27 -5.42
N ARG A 53 -8.51 13.45 -4.99
CA ARG A 53 -9.93 13.76 -4.99
C ARG A 53 -10.38 14.06 -3.57
N ASN A 54 -11.30 15.00 -3.46
CA ASN A 54 -12.04 15.18 -2.23
C ASN A 54 -13.09 14.07 -2.15
N LEU A 55 -12.97 13.16 -1.19
CA LEU A 55 -13.92 12.05 -1.00
C LEU A 55 -15.34 12.52 -0.66
N ALA A 56 -15.50 13.77 -0.26
CA ALA A 56 -16.81 14.39 -0.05
C ALA A 56 -17.51 14.81 -1.36
N GLU A 57 -16.78 14.81 -2.49
CA GLU A 57 -17.35 15.13 -3.79
C GLU A 57 -17.71 13.84 -4.55
N PRO A 58 -18.82 13.83 -5.30
CA PRO A 58 -19.21 12.72 -6.14
C PRO A 58 -18.10 12.37 -7.14
N VAL A 59 -17.81 11.07 -7.30
CA VAL A 59 -16.88 10.59 -8.33
C VAL A 59 -17.67 10.48 -9.65
N HIS A 60 -17.74 11.58 -10.40
CA HIS A 60 -18.56 11.61 -11.62
C HIS A 60 -17.83 11.03 -12.84
N ASP A 61 -16.53 11.27 -12.99
CA ASP A 61 -15.82 10.91 -14.21
C ASP A 61 -14.46 10.28 -13.90
N LEU A 62 -14.44 8.96 -13.77
CA LEU A 62 -13.18 8.22 -13.85
C LEU A 62 -12.78 8.13 -15.33
N ASP A 63 -11.53 8.49 -15.64
CA ASP A 63 -10.98 8.18 -16.96
C ASP A 63 -10.93 6.63 -17.16
N GLU A 64 -10.95 6.21 -18.41
CA GLU A 64 -11.07 4.78 -18.77
C GLU A 64 -9.91 3.94 -18.19
N GLU A 65 -8.72 4.51 -18.09
CA GLU A 65 -7.54 3.84 -17.53
C GLU A 65 -7.70 3.62 -16.04
N THR A 66 -8.14 4.63 -15.30
CA THR A 66 -8.40 4.55 -13.85
C THR A 66 -9.55 3.59 -13.57
N TYR A 67 -10.63 3.65 -14.36
CA TYR A 67 -11.75 2.73 -14.25
C TYR A 67 -11.31 1.27 -14.43
N SER A 68 -10.59 0.99 -15.50
CA SER A 68 -10.12 -0.37 -15.80
C SER A 68 -9.19 -0.90 -14.71
N PHE A 69 -8.30 -0.05 -14.20
CA PHE A 69 -7.42 -0.42 -13.09
C PHE A 69 -8.22 -0.77 -11.82
N LEU A 70 -9.19 0.07 -11.44
CA LEU A 70 -10.00 -0.18 -10.25
C LEU A 70 -10.89 -1.41 -10.40
N ALA A 71 -11.45 -1.65 -11.59
CA ALA A 71 -12.25 -2.83 -11.87
C ALA A 71 -11.44 -4.13 -11.71
N GLU A 72 -10.15 -4.10 -12.04
CA GLU A 72 -9.23 -5.23 -11.82
C GLU A 72 -8.79 -5.34 -10.36
N ALA A 73 -8.34 -4.21 -9.76
CA ALA A 73 -7.71 -4.21 -8.46
C ALA A 73 -8.70 -4.27 -7.28
N CYS A 74 -9.89 -3.70 -7.45
CA CYS A 74 -10.92 -3.56 -6.41
C CYS A 74 -12.33 -3.74 -6.97
N PRO A 75 -12.69 -4.92 -7.50
CA PRO A 75 -13.98 -5.16 -8.16
C PRO A 75 -15.18 -4.91 -7.25
N GLU A 76 -15.04 -5.17 -5.95
CA GLU A 76 -16.10 -4.93 -4.96
C GLU A 76 -16.42 -3.43 -4.82
N MET A 77 -15.40 -2.58 -4.86
CA MET A 77 -15.56 -1.13 -4.80
C MET A 77 -16.28 -0.62 -6.06
N MET A 78 -15.95 -1.16 -7.23
CA MET A 78 -16.57 -0.78 -8.49
C MET A 78 -18.04 -1.18 -8.58
N SER A 79 -18.41 -2.32 -8.02
CA SER A 79 -19.82 -2.76 -7.98
C SER A 79 -20.70 -1.83 -7.15
N GLN A 80 -20.10 -1.11 -6.21
CA GLN A 80 -20.81 -0.21 -5.30
C GLN A 80 -20.80 1.25 -5.79
N THR A 81 -19.81 1.66 -6.62
CA THR A 81 -19.74 3.00 -7.19
C THR A 81 -20.69 3.22 -8.37
N HIS A 82 -21.27 2.16 -8.92
CA HIS A 82 -22.30 2.23 -9.98
C HIS A 82 -23.72 2.47 -9.46
N GLY A 83 -23.93 2.71 -8.17
CA GLY A 83 -25.16 3.31 -7.68
C GLY A 83 -25.34 4.72 -8.26
N GLU A 84 -26.59 5.14 -8.45
CA GLU A 84 -27.02 6.33 -9.20
C GLU A 84 -26.31 7.67 -8.92
N GLU A 85 -25.35 7.74 -7.99
CA GLU A 85 -24.66 8.97 -7.61
C GLU A 85 -23.13 8.94 -7.63
N GLY A 86 -22.47 7.83 -7.90
CA GLY A 86 -21.00 7.75 -8.06
C GLY A 86 -20.16 8.37 -6.92
N SER A 87 -20.73 8.50 -5.73
CA SER A 87 -20.12 9.14 -4.57
C SER A 87 -19.61 8.12 -3.55
N LEU A 88 -18.42 8.33 -3.01
CA LEU A 88 -17.92 7.58 -1.86
C LEU A 88 -18.58 8.01 -0.53
N LEU A 89 -19.36 9.07 -0.52
CA LEU A 89 -20.12 9.54 0.65
C LEU A 89 -21.01 8.46 1.31
N PRO A 90 -21.65 7.53 0.56
CA PRO A 90 -22.43 6.46 1.18
C PRO A 90 -21.62 5.56 2.12
N TYR A 91 -20.29 5.47 1.92
CA TYR A 91 -19.41 4.68 2.78
C TYR A 91 -19.05 5.37 4.10
N PHE A 92 -19.14 6.70 4.14
CA PHE A 92 -18.75 7.50 5.29
C PHE A 92 -19.89 8.45 5.69
N PRO A 93 -21.09 7.91 5.98
CA PRO A 93 -22.20 8.75 6.42
C PRO A 93 -21.79 9.48 7.71
N GLY A 94 -21.90 10.80 7.70
CA GLY A 94 -21.51 11.65 8.82
C GLY A 94 -20.07 12.18 8.76
N TYR A 95 -19.26 11.79 7.75
CA TYR A 95 -17.98 12.43 7.49
C TYR A 95 -18.20 13.81 6.83
N LYS A 96 -17.43 14.80 7.30
CA LYS A 96 -17.37 16.14 6.70
C LYS A 96 -15.94 16.64 6.72
N TYR A 97 -15.56 17.34 5.67
CA TYR A 97 -14.31 18.08 5.61
C TYR A 97 -14.61 19.55 5.36
N GLU A 98 -14.40 20.39 6.37
CA GLU A 98 -14.67 21.82 6.30
C GLU A 98 -13.54 22.61 6.97
N ASN A 99 -13.14 23.70 6.35
CA ASN A 99 -12.08 24.62 6.90
C ASN A 99 -10.76 23.90 7.27
N GLY A 100 -10.35 22.90 6.50
CA GLY A 100 -9.11 22.17 6.75
C GLY A 100 -9.19 21.14 7.87
N LYS A 101 -10.39 20.84 8.38
CA LYS A 101 -10.64 19.85 9.42
C LYS A 101 -11.58 18.75 8.95
N SER A 102 -11.20 17.53 9.30
CA SER A 102 -12.07 16.36 9.13
C SER A 102 -12.88 16.13 10.39
N THR A 103 -14.19 15.94 10.23
CA THR A 103 -15.08 15.53 11.32
C THR A 103 -15.84 14.27 10.92
N TYR A 104 -16.14 13.42 11.90
CA TYR A 104 -16.97 12.24 11.71
C TYR A 104 -18.02 12.21 12.85
N LEU A 105 -19.29 12.18 12.48
CA LEU A 105 -20.41 12.25 13.42
C LEU A 105 -20.35 13.45 14.39
N GLY A 106 -19.75 14.56 13.94
CA GLY A 106 -19.61 15.78 14.73
C GLY A 106 -18.33 15.88 15.57
N GLU A 107 -17.54 14.81 15.65
CA GLU A 107 -16.26 14.78 16.35
C GLU A 107 -15.08 15.05 15.40
N GLU A 108 -14.10 15.85 15.82
CA GLU A 108 -12.90 16.11 15.04
C GLU A 108 -12.03 14.84 14.96
N VAL A 109 -11.72 14.39 13.74
CA VAL A 109 -10.87 13.24 13.49
C VAL A 109 -9.43 13.71 13.32
N GLY A 110 -8.56 13.32 14.25
CA GLY A 110 -7.13 13.66 14.21
C GLY A 110 -6.34 12.84 13.21
N GLU A 111 -5.03 13.13 13.08
CA GLU A 111 -4.11 12.42 12.18
C GLU A 111 -4.03 10.90 12.46
N GLY A 112 -4.27 10.48 13.69
CA GLY A 112 -4.30 9.06 14.09
C GLY A 112 -5.62 8.35 13.83
N GLY A 113 -6.62 9.06 13.31
CA GLY A 113 -7.97 8.55 13.13
C GLY A 113 -8.86 8.69 14.37
N TYR A 114 -10.14 8.34 14.20
CA TYR A 114 -11.11 8.38 15.27
C TYR A 114 -11.04 7.10 16.12
N VAL A 115 -10.98 7.26 17.43
CA VAL A 115 -11.04 6.14 18.39
C VAL A 115 -12.26 6.30 19.27
N TYR A 116 -13.19 5.35 19.16
CA TYR A 116 -14.32 5.25 20.06
C TYR A 116 -14.08 4.12 21.05
N ALA A 117 -14.34 4.37 22.33
CA ALA A 117 -14.24 3.36 23.37
C ALA A 117 -15.37 3.54 24.40
N GLU A 118 -16.05 2.47 24.68
CA GLU A 118 -17.06 2.39 25.72
C GLU A 118 -16.52 1.50 26.84
N PRO A 119 -16.15 2.05 28.01
CA PRO A 119 -15.58 1.26 29.09
C PRO A 119 -16.63 0.27 29.65
N GLY A 120 -16.21 -1.00 29.82
CA GLY A 120 -17.11 -2.01 30.33
C GLY A 120 -16.49 -3.41 30.33
N MET A 121 -17.25 -4.38 30.79
CA MET A 121 -16.94 -5.80 30.65
C MET A 121 -17.88 -6.41 29.62
N TYR A 122 -17.29 -6.98 28.56
CA TYR A 122 -18.04 -7.54 27.44
C TYR A 122 -17.77 -9.04 27.34
N GLY A 123 -18.84 -9.83 27.12
CA GLY A 123 -18.71 -11.25 26.79
C GLY A 123 -18.85 -11.47 25.29
N ASN A 124 -18.29 -12.60 24.78
CA ASN A 124 -18.39 -12.99 23.37
C ASN A 124 -17.88 -11.93 22.40
N VAL A 125 -16.69 -11.38 22.68
CA VAL A 125 -16.06 -10.33 21.88
C VAL A 125 -15.39 -10.94 20.64
N ALA A 126 -15.67 -10.38 19.44
CA ALA A 126 -14.92 -10.63 18.24
C ALA A 126 -14.00 -9.44 17.97
N LEU A 127 -12.69 -9.70 17.84
CA LEU A 127 -11.71 -8.70 17.44
C LEU A 127 -11.50 -8.78 15.92
N LEU A 128 -11.79 -7.68 15.24
CA LEU A 128 -11.58 -7.55 13.79
C LEU A 128 -10.47 -6.54 13.52
N ASP A 129 -9.58 -6.87 12.61
CA ASP A 129 -8.50 -5.99 12.17
C ASP A 129 -8.39 -6.01 10.64
N ILE A 130 -8.15 -4.84 10.05
CA ILE A 130 -7.98 -4.71 8.60
C ILE A 130 -6.50 -4.90 8.25
N SER A 131 -6.19 -6.02 7.60
CA SER A 131 -4.82 -6.32 7.19
C SER A 131 -4.29 -5.27 6.20
N SER A 132 -3.16 -4.65 6.54
CA SER A 132 -2.46 -3.68 5.68
C SER A 132 -3.38 -2.55 5.18
N MET A 133 -4.22 -1.98 6.04
CA MET A 133 -5.22 -0.97 5.68
C MET A 133 -4.64 0.18 4.84
N HIS A 134 -3.58 0.83 5.30
CA HIS A 134 -3.00 1.98 4.59
C HIS A 134 -2.51 1.65 3.17
N PRO A 135 -1.73 0.58 2.95
CA PRO A 135 -1.35 0.18 1.59
C PRO A 135 -2.54 -0.11 0.69
N HIS A 136 -3.54 -0.85 1.17
CA HIS A 136 -4.72 -1.16 0.36
C HIS A 136 -5.58 0.06 0.08
N SER A 137 -5.69 1.01 1.02
CA SER A 137 -6.35 2.29 0.76
C SER A 137 -5.62 3.09 -0.34
N ALA A 138 -4.29 3.14 -0.30
CA ALA A 138 -3.50 3.82 -1.33
C ALA A 138 -3.70 3.20 -2.73
N ILE A 139 -3.89 1.87 -2.81
CA ILE A 139 -4.19 1.16 -4.06
C ILE A 139 -5.62 1.48 -4.51
N ALA A 140 -6.59 1.37 -3.62
CA ALA A 140 -8.01 1.60 -3.92
C ALA A 140 -8.28 3.03 -4.40
N GLU A 141 -7.60 4.01 -3.81
CA GLU A 141 -7.72 5.41 -4.18
C GLU A 141 -6.81 5.82 -5.35
N VAL A 142 -6.03 4.89 -5.89
CA VAL A 142 -5.06 5.14 -6.99
C VAL A 142 -4.18 6.36 -6.70
N LEU A 143 -3.70 6.49 -5.45
CA LEU A 143 -3.05 7.71 -4.96
C LEU A 143 -1.81 8.12 -5.75
N PHE A 144 -1.13 7.18 -6.41
CA PHE A 144 0.07 7.45 -7.19
C PHE A 144 -0.19 7.48 -8.70
N GLY A 145 -1.45 7.60 -9.13
CA GLY A 145 -1.86 7.38 -10.52
C GLY A 145 -1.73 5.92 -10.94
N VAL A 146 -2.40 5.50 -12.01
CA VAL A 146 -2.50 4.10 -12.43
C VAL A 146 -1.13 3.44 -12.57
N LYS A 147 -0.22 4.10 -13.30
CA LYS A 147 1.11 3.56 -13.59
C LYS A 147 1.91 3.18 -12.33
N PHE A 148 1.99 4.09 -11.36
CA PHE A 148 2.81 3.90 -10.18
C PHE A 148 2.06 3.11 -9.09
N THR A 149 0.74 3.19 -9.06
CA THR A 149 -0.07 2.37 -8.17
C THR A 149 0.04 0.89 -8.51
N LYS A 150 0.19 0.52 -9.79
CA LYS A 150 0.51 -0.87 -10.18
C LYS A 150 1.81 -1.36 -9.56
N SER A 151 2.90 -0.59 -9.68
CA SER A 151 4.18 -0.96 -9.07
C SER A 151 4.11 -1.04 -7.54
N PHE A 152 3.35 -0.15 -6.93
CA PHE A 152 3.13 -0.18 -5.48
C PHE A 152 2.30 -1.40 -5.07
N ARG A 153 1.26 -1.75 -5.82
CA ARG A 153 0.46 -2.96 -5.62
C ARG A 153 1.33 -4.22 -5.66
N ASP A 154 2.19 -4.34 -6.67
CA ASP A 154 3.11 -5.49 -6.79
C ASP A 154 4.00 -5.66 -5.55
N ILE A 155 4.44 -4.57 -4.93
CA ILE A 155 5.22 -4.62 -3.69
C ILE A 155 4.36 -5.12 -2.53
N VAL A 156 3.14 -4.60 -2.39
CA VAL A 156 2.23 -4.96 -1.29
C VAL A 156 1.81 -6.42 -1.40
N GLU A 157 1.34 -6.85 -2.57
CA GLU A 157 0.92 -8.22 -2.84
C GLU A 157 2.11 -9.19 -2.76
N GLY A 158 3.27 -8.79 -3.31
CA GLY A 158 4.49 -9.59 -3.23
C GLY A 158 4.91 -9.87 -1.79
N ARG A 159 4.79 -8.89 -0.90
CA ARG A 159 5.05 -9.11 0.53
C ARG A 159 4.09 -10.14 1.14
N VAL A 160 2.81 -10.09 0.77
CA VAL A 160 1.80 -11.03 1.27
C VAL A 160 2.07 -12.43 0.72
N SER A 161 2.32 -12.55 -0.58
CA SER A 161 2.58 -13.83 -1.25
C SER A 161 3.87 -14.48 -0.75
N ILE A 162 4.94 -13.70 -0.50
CA ILE A 162 6.18 -14.20 0.13
C ILE A 162 5.89 -14.75 1.54
N LYS A 163 5.09 -14.04 2.33
CA LYS A 163 4.72 -14.47 3.68
C LYS A 163 3.95 -15.80 3.69
N HIS A 164 3.17 -16.05 2.65
CA HIS A 164 2.37 -17.27 2.46
C HIS A 164 3.07 -18.33 1.60
N GLU A 165 4.33 -18.11 1.22
CA GLU A 165 5.12 -19.03 0.38
C GLU A 165 4.49 -19.30 -1.00
N ALA A 166 3.71 -18.36 -1.50
CA ALA A 166 3.06 -18.43 -2.82
C ALA A 166 4.03 -17.99 -3.94
N TRP A 167 5.12 -18.73 -4.11
CA TRP A 167 6.26 -18.36 -4.96
C TRP A 167 5.88 -18.12 -6.42
N ASN A 168 4.91 -18.87 -6.94
CA ASN A 168 4.47 -18.72 -8.33
C ASN A 168 3.84 -17.35 -8.61
N GLU A 169 3.19 -16.75 -7.63
CA GLU A 169 2.60 -15.43 -7.74
C GLU A 169 3.65 -14.32 -7.78
N VAL A 170 4.69 -14.47 -6.96
CA VAL A 170 5.76 -13.47 -6.81
C VAL A 170 6.66 -13.39 -8.04
N ASN A 171 6.84 -14.49 -8.77
CA ASN A 171 7.75 -14.55 -9.92
C ASN A 171 7.42 -13.57 -11.05
N HIS A 172 6.19 -13.08 -11.14
CA HIS A 172 5.75 -12.14 -12.17
C HIS A 172 5.75 -10.69 -11.70
N MET A 173 5.88 -10.45 -10.38
CA MET A 173 5.82 -9.12 -9.80
C MET A 173 7.09 -8.33 -10.05
N LEU A 174 6.97 -7.01 -10.14
CA LEU A 174 8.08 -6.10 -10.43
C LEU A 174 8.89 -6.51 -11.69
N ASP A 175 8.19 -6.92 -12.75
CA ASP A 175 8.81 -7.38 -14.00
C ASP A 175 9.78 -8.55 -13.80
N GLY A 176 9.49 -9.44 -12.84
CA GLY A 176 10.31 -10.61 -12.54
C GLY A 176 11.61 -10.32 -11.79
N LYS A 177 11.82 -9.11 -11.31
CA LYS A 177 13.04 -8.73 -10.56
C LYS A 177 13.21 -9.48 -9.25
N LEU A 178 12.12 -10.00 -8.68
CA LEU A 178 12.15 -10.81 -7.45
C LEU A 178 12.57 -12.26 -7.69
N THR A 179 12.43 -12.77 -8.92
CA THR A 179 12.69 -14.18 -9.26
C THR A 179 14.04 -14.72 -8.76
N PRO A 180 15.21 -14.02 -8.93
CA PRO A 180 16.48 -14.54 -8.46
C PRO A 180 16.56 -14.71 -6.93
N TYR A 181 15.84 -13.87 -6.18
CA TYR A 181 15.80 -13.92 -4.72
C TYR A 181 14.86 -15.03 -4.24
N ILE A 182 13.71 -15.17 -4.89
CA ILE A 182 12.78 -16.25 -4.62
C ILE A 182 13.43 -17.62 -4.86
N GLN A 183 14.21 -17.76 -5.92
CA GLN A 183 14.94 -19.00 -6.18
C GLN A 183 15.89 -19.34 -5.04
N LYS A 184 16.64 -18.37 -4.52
CA LYS A 184 17.53 -18.57 -3.36
C LYS A 184 16.77 -18.99 -2.09
N VAL A 185 15.54 -18.52 -1.91
CA VAL A 185 14.71 -18.97 -0.79
C VAL A 185 14.26 -20.40 -0.99
N ILE A 186 13.83 -20.78 -2.19
CA ILE A 186 13.42 -22.15 -2.54
C ILE A 186 14.59 -23.13 -2.37
N ASP A 187 15.79 -22.73 -2.78
CA ASP A 187 17.01 -23.52 -2.69
C ASP A 187 17.57 -23.58 -1.24
N GLY A 188 16.97 -22.86 -0.31
CA GLY A 188 17.40 -22.81 1.10
C GLY A 188 18.65 -21.99 1.38
N GLU A 189 19.10 -21.20 0.42
CA GLU A 189 20.25 -20.31 0.54
C GLU A 189 19.93 -19.01 1.31
N MET A 190 18.65 -18.65 1.37
CA MET A 190 18.14 -17.42 2.01
C MET A 190 16.81 -17.71 2.72
N THR A 191 16.55 -17.01 3.80
CA THR A 191 15.25 -17.06 4.49
C THR A 191 14.26 -16.06 3.90
N ALA A 192 12.98 -16.40 3.90
CA ALA A 192 11.89 -15.52 3.48
C ALA A 192 11.58 -14.38 4.47
N LYS A 193 12.22 -14.37 5.64
CA LYS A 193 12.05 -13.38 6.73
C LYS A 193 13.20 -12.41 6.75
#